data_288fd1ec7b8712956a9493ab2caed97d
#
_entry.id   288fd1ec7b8712956a9493ab2caed97d
#
_cell.length_a   1.000
_cell.length_b   1.000
_cell.length_c   1.000
_cell.angle_alpha   90.00
_cell.angle_beta   90.00
_cell.angle_gamma   90.00
#
_symmetry.space_group_name_H-M   'P 1'
#
loop_
_entity.id
_entity.type
_entity.pdbx_description
1 polymer ?
#
loop_
_entity_poly.entity_id
_entity_poly.type
_entity_poly.pdbx_seq_one_letter_code
_entity_poly.pdbx_strand_id
1 'polypeptide(L)'
;MHWNILGEFDLMNSFFIGNVEIEKTAALAPMASVADKSYRLMCKEYGASYLVSEMISSKGLCFGDKKTARLCEIEKEERPYALQLFGEDPYYMGKAAYKLNEYSPDIIDINMGCPVPKIVGNGSGSALMKLPDTAAEICREVVKNANCPVTVKFRAGWDENSINAVKFAKLMEQAGASAVTCHGRTRTQFYSGKADWEDRKSV
;
A
#
# COMPACT_ATOMS: atom_id res chain seq x y z
N MET A 1 0.66 20.89 33.20
CA MET A 1 1.19 21.35 31.90
C MET A 1 0.46 20.59 30.81
N HIS A 2 -0.53 21.25 30.17
CA HIS A 2 -1.22 20.64 29.03
C HIS A 2 -0.33 20.79 27.81
N TRP A 3 0.13 19.70 27.25
CA TRP A 3 0.78 19.67 25.96
C TRP A 3 -0.29 19.89 24.89
N ASN A 4 -0.29 21.07 24.32
CA ASN A 4 -1.10 21.40 23.16
C ASN A 4 -0.37 20.84 21.91
N ILE A 5 -0.47 19.53 21.69
CA ILE A 5 0.12 18.83 20.53
C ILE A 5 -0.68 19.12 19.23
N LEU A 6 -1.82 19.80 19.33
CA LEU A 6 -2.67 20.14 18.18
C LEU A 6 -2.29 21.45 17.46
N GLY A 7 -1.37 22.25 18.00
CA GLY A 7 -1.13 23.64 17.53
C GLY A 7 -0.22 23.78 16.31
N GLU A 8 0.64 22.82 15.97
CA GLU A 8 1.59 22.96 14.85
C GLU A 8 1.25 22.07 13.63
N PHE A 9 0.43 21.04 13.79
CA PHE A 9 -0.02 20.19 12.67
C PHE A 9 -1.17 20.79 11.84
N ASP A 10 -1.82 21.82 12.35
CA ASP A 10 -3.01 22.44 11.73
C ASP A 10 -2.69 23.49 10.67
N LEU A 11 -1.43 23.84 10.45
CA LEU A 11 -1.04 24.90 9.51
C LEU A 11 -0.74 24.39 8.08
N MET A 12 -0.58 23.09 7.89
CA MET A 12 -0.41 22.52 6.54
C MET A 12 -1.62 21.67 6.17
N ASN A 13 -2.37 22.11 5.16
CA ASN A 13 -3.52 21.37 4.61
C ASN A 13 -3.10 20.14 3.80
N SER A 14 -1.81 19.84 3.70
CA SER A 14 -1.25 18.73 2.92
C SER A 14 -0.02 18.10 3.60
N PHE A 15 0.40 16.95 3.12
CA PHE A 15 1.67 16.30 3.43
C PHE A 15 2.23 15.68 2.15
N PHE A 16 3.49 15.25 2.19
CA PHE A 16 4.17 14.67 1.02
C PHE A 16 4.45 13.18 1.22
N ILE A 17 4.22 12.40 0.15
CA ILE A 17 4.75 11.03 0.00
C ILE A 17 5.82 11.12 -1.10
N GLY A 18 7.09 11.12 -0.71
CA GLY A 18 8.18 11.46 -1.61
C GLY A 18 8.00 12.89 -2.15
N ASN A 19 7.80 13.03 -3.46
CA ASN A 19 7.52 14.30 -4.14
C ASN A 19 6.03 14.52 -4.46
N VAL A 20 5.14 13.63 -4.03
CA VAL A 20 3.69 13.72 -4.30
C VAL A 20 3.00 14.39 -3.12
N GLU A 21 2.36 15.53 -3.38
CA GLU A 21 1.56 16.24 -2.39
C GLU A 21 0.17 15.60 -2.24
N ILE A 22 -0.24 15.35 -1.00
CA ILE A 22 -1.54 14.77 -0.63
C ILE A 22 -2.24 15.74 0.32
N GLU A 23 -3.45 16.17 -0.01
CA GLU A 23 -4.28 16.97 0.90
C GLU A 23 -4.74 16.13 2.10
N LYS A 24 -4.83 16.76 3.28
CA LYS A 24 -5.27 16.12 4.53
C LYS A 24 -6.79 16.00 4.60
N THR A 25 -7.38 15.16 3.75
CA THR A 25 -8.81 14.84 3.78
C THR A 25 -9.02 13.35 4.06
N ALA A 26 -9.36 12.58 3.05
CA ALA A 26 -9.57 11.15 3.14
C ALA A 26 -8.79 10.43 2.04
N ALA A 27 -8.33 9.22 2.32
CA ALA A 27 -7.74 8.33 1.33
C ALA A 27 -8.64 7.11 1.12
N LEU A 28 -8.87 6.73 -0.13
CA LEU A 28 -9.55 5.49 -0.45
C LEU A 28 -8.54 4.34 -0.39
N ALA A 29 -8.74 3.43 0.58
CA ALA A 29 -7.93 2.22 0.69
C ALA A 29 -8.19 1.24 -0.47
N PRO A 30 -7.21 0.40 -0.85
CA PRO A 30 -7.40 -0.61 -1.87
C PRO A 30 -8.41 -1.67 -1.44
N MET A 31 -9.44 -1.88 -2.26
CA MET A 31 -10.50 -2.87 -2.01
C MET A 31 -10.80 -3.63 -3.31
N ALA A 32 -10.30 -4.87 -3.41
CA ALA A 32 -10.52 -5.73 -4.57
C ALA A 32 -12.02 -5.96 -4.81
N SER A 33 -12.45 -5.85 -6.06
CA SER A 33 -13.85 -5.98 -6.52
C SER A 33 -14.82 -4.91 -5.95
N VAL A 34 -14.31 -3.85 -5.33
CA VAL A 34 -15.11 -2.73 -4.80
C VAL A 34 -14.59 -1.40 -5.35
N ALA A 35 -13.29 -1.17 -5.27
CA ALA A 35 -12.67 0.08 -5.71
C ALA A 35 -12.45 0.10 -7.24
N ASP A 36 -13.53 -0.14 -8.00
CA ASP A 36 -13.53 0.06 -9.44
C ASP A 36 -13.46 1.56 -9.79
N LYS A 37 -13.28 1.88 -11.08
CA LYS A 37 -13.18 3.25 -11.56
C LYS A 37 -14.35 4.12 -11.13
N SER A 38 -15.58 3.64 -11.25
CA SER A 38 -16.78 4.41 -10.93
C SER A 38 -16.83 4.76 -9.44
N TYR A 39 -16.53 3.78 -8.59
CA TYR A 39 -16.48 3.98 -7.14
C TYR A 39 -15.34 4.95 -6.74
N ARG A 40 -14.17 4.84 -7.35
CA ARG A 40 -13.05 5.76 -7.08
C ARG A 40 -13.38 7.20 -7.45
N LEU A 41 -13.96 7.43 -8.64
CA LEU A 41 -14.39 8.77 -9.07
C LEU A 41 -15.45 9.35 -8.13
N MET A 42 -16.42 8.54 -7.70
CA MET A 42 -17.39 8.96 -6.69
C MET A 42 -16.71 9.36 -5.38
N CYS A 43 -15.73 8.58 -4.89
CA CYS A 43 -14.98 8.96 -3.70
C CYS A 43 -14.24 10.29 -3.88
N LYS A 44 -13.72 10.56 -5.08
CA LYS A 44 -13.09 11.84 -5.44
C LYS A 44 -14.06 13.00 -5.33
N GLU A 45 -15.28 12.84 -5.87
CA GLU A 45 -16.35 13.86 -5.76
C GLU A 45 -16.72 14.16 -4.30
N TYR A 46 -16.65 13.15 -3.41
CA TYR A 46 -16.88 13.31 -1.97
C TYR A 46 -15.63 13.71 -1.17
N GLY A 47 -14.56 14.14 -1.84
CA GLY A 47 -13.39 14.77 -1.21
C GLY A 47 -12.25 13.84 -0.83
N ALA A 48 -12.21 12.61 -1.36
CA ALA A 48 -11.02 11.78 -1.21
C ALA A 48 -9.84 12.41 -1.97
N SER A 49 -8.78 12.76 -1.24
CA SER A 49 -7.58 13.38 -1.83
C SER A 49 -6.63 12.38 -2.47
N TYR A 50 -6.64 11.13 -2.03
CA TYR A 50 -5.73 10.08 -2.46
C TYR A 50 -6.46 8.77 -2.69
N LEU A 51 -6.22 8.15 -3.83
CA LEU A 51 -6.86 6.91 -4.23
C LEU A 51 -5.82 5.82 -4.48
N VAL A 52 -6.16 4.57 -4.12
CA VAL A 52 -5.34 3.39 -4.40
C VAL A 52 -6.14 2.39 -5.24
N SER A 53 -5.52 1.83 -6.26
CA SER A 53 -6.15 0.84 -7.15
C SER A 53 -6.54 -0.46 -6.43
N GLU A 54 -7.31 -1.29 -7.10
CA GLU A 54 -7.38 -2.71 -6.78
C GLU A 54 -5.99 -3.38 -6.92
N MET A 55 -5.83 -4.55 -6.32
CA MET A 55 -4.55 -5.29 -6.34
C MET A 55 -4.20 -5.80 -7.74
N ILE A 56 -3.04 -5.41 -8.24
CA ILE A 56 -2.47 -5.79 -9.54
C ILE A 56 -1.48 -6.92 -9.32
N SER A 57 -1.72 -8.07 -9.97
CA SER A 57 -0.79 -9.21 -9.91
C SER A 57 0.51 -8.91 -10.66
N SER A 58 1.65 -8.99 -9.98
CA SER A 58 2.96 -8.80 -10.61
C SER A 58 3.21 -9.80 -11.73
N LYS A 59 2.96 -11.08 -11.50
CA LYS A 59 3.06 -12.13 -12.54
C LYS A 59 2.03 -11.92 -13.64
N GLY A 60 0.76 -11.61 -13.29
CA GLY A 60 -0.28 -11.33 -14.28
C GLY A 60 0.14 -10.21 -15.25
N LEU A 61 0.65 -9.10 -14.71
CA LEU A 61 1.16 -7.98 -15.52
C LEU A 61 2.39 -8.39 -16.35
N CYS A 62 3.33 -9.14 -15.78
CA CYS A 62 4.53 -9.58 -16.48
C CYS A 62 4.22 -10.52 -17.64
N PHE A 63 3.22 -11.36 -17.52
CA PHE A 63 2.79 -12.33 -18.55
C PHE A 63 1.72 -11.79 -19.51
N GLY A 64 1.36 -10.51 -19.39
CA GLY A 64 0.47 -9.83 -20.35
C GLY A 64 -1.01 -10.18 -20.19
N ASP A 65 -1.45 -10.50 -18.96
CA ASP A 65 -2.88 -10.71 -18.67
C ASP A 65 -3.67 -9.41 -18.89
N LYS A 66 -4.61 -9.46 -19.84
CA LYS A 66 -5.41 -8.29 -20.26
C LYS A 66 -6.32 -7.75 -19.14
N LYS A 67 -6.79 -8.62 -18.23
CA LYS A 67 -7.62 -8.17 -17.09
C LYS A 67 -6.77 -7.39 -16.10
N THR A 68 -5.57 -7.89 -15.81
CA THR A 68 -4.59 -7.20 -14.97
C THR A 68 -4.17 -5.86 -15.56
N ALA A 69 -3.94 -5.78 -16.87
CA ALA A 69 -3.57 -4.54 -17.54
C ALA A 69 -4.66 -3.45 -17.43
N ARG A 70 -5.94 -3.81 -17.49
CA ARG A 70 -7.06 -2.87 -17.30
C ARG A 70 -7.09 -2.24 -15.89
N LEU A 71 -6.60 -2.94 -14.88
CA LEU A 71 -6.50 -2.39 -13.52
C LEU A 71 -5.44 -1.29 -13.38
N CYS A 72 -4.55 -1.17 -14.38
CA CYS A 72 -3.49 -0.17 -14.40
C CYS A 72 -3.92 1.15 -15.04
N GLU A 73 -5.10 1.21 -15.68
CA GLU A 73 -5.61 2.42 -16.33
C GLU A 73 -5.92 3.49 -15.27
N ILE A 74 -5.46 4.72 -15.53
CA ILE A 74 -5.60 5.88 -14.62
C ILE A 74 -6.25 7.02 -15.40
N GLU A 75 -7.29 7.61 -14.82
CA GLU A 75 -7.86 8.85 -15.32
C GLU A 75 -7.21 10.07 -14.64
N LYS A 76 -7.22 11.20 -15.34
CA LYS A 76 -6.63 12.44 -14.82
C LYS A 76 -7.29 12.91 -13.53
N GLU A 77 -8.59 12.71 -13.43
CA GLU A 77 -9.42 13.10 -12.29
C GLU A 77 -9.16 12.27 -11.03
N GLU A 78 -8.55 11.09 -11.16
CA GLU A 78 -8.24 10.21 -10.04
C GLU A 78 -6.97 10.63 -9.26
N ARG A 79 -6.15 11.52 -9.84
CA ARG A 79 -4.85 11.89 -9.27
C ARG A 79 -4.98 12.77 -8.01
N PRO A 80 -4.06 12.63 -7.03
CA PRO A 80 -2.98 11.65 -6.97
C PRO A 80 -3.49 10.22 -6.78
N TYR A 81 -2.89 9.28 -7.52
CA TYR A 81 -3.35 7.89 -7.61
C TYR A 81 -2.21 6.88 -7.49
N ALA A 82 -2.39 5.86 -6.67
CA ALA A 82 -1.44 4.76 -6.55
C ALA A 82 -1.93 3.50 -7.26
N LEU A 83 -1.02 2.84 -7.97
CA LEU A 83 -1.20 1.47 -8.45
C LEU A 83 -0.65 0.49 -7.42
N GLN A 84 -1.51 -0.42 -6.91
CA GLN A 84 -1.11 -1.38 -5.90
C GLN A 84 -0.70 -2.72 -6.49
N LEU A 85 0.58 -3.09 -6.36
CA LEU A 85 1.13 -4.40 -6.74
C LEU A 85 1.00 -5.43 -5.61
N PHE A 86 0.80 -6.70 -5.97
CA PHE A 86 1.02 -7.83 -5.08
C PHE A 86 1.78 -8.95 -5.77
N GLY A 87 2.56 -9.67 -5.00
CA GLY A 87 3.37 -10.82 -5.44
C GLY A 87 4.26 -11.30 -4.29
N GLU A 88 4.89 -12.44 -4.50
CA GLU A 88 5.79 -13.11 -3.55
C GLU A 88 7.25 -13.15 -4.02
N ASP A 89 7.48 -12.81 -5.29
CA ASP A 89 8.77 -12.96 -5.95
C ASP A 89 9.38 -11.59 -6.26
N PRO A 90 10.55 -11.24 -5.67
CA PRO A 90 11.20 -9.94 -5.87
C PRO A 90 11.46 -9.61 -7.34
N TYR A 91 11.88 -10.58 -8.15
CA TYR A 91 12.14 -10.38 -9.58
C TYR A 91 10.88 -9.95 -10.34
N TYR A 92 9.76 -10.67 -10.16
CA TYR A 92 8.51 -10.31 -10.82
C TYR A 92 7.92 -9.02 -10.28
N MET A 93 8.12 -8.71 -9.01
CA MET A 93 7.67 -7.43 -8.42
C MET A 93 8.44 -6.25 -9.01
N GLY A 94 9.77 -6.33 -9.10
CA GLY A 94 10.58 -5.30 -9.76
C GLY A 94 10.23 -5.15 -11.24
N LYS A 95 10.09 -6.26 -11.98
CA LYS A 95 9.70 -6.24 -13.40
C LYS A 95 8.31 -5.64 -13.62
N ALA A 96 7.35 -5.92 -12.71
CA ALA A 96 6.02 -5.32 -12.76
C ALA A 96 6.08 -3.81 -12.49
N ALA A 97 6.87 -3.37 -11.50
CA ALA A 97 7.07 -1.95 -11.23
C ALA A 97 7.63 -1.20 -12.45
N TYR A 98 8.62 -1.77 -13.13
CA TYR A 98 9.13 -1.22 -14.38
C TYR A 98 8.03 -1.05 -15.43
N LYS A 99 7.17 -2.07 -15.63
CA LYS A 99 6.04 -1.98 -16.56
C LYS A 99 4.99 -0.96 -16.15
N LEU A 100 4.75 -0.76 -14.84
CA LEU A 100 3.79 0.23 -14.36
C LEU A 100 4.20 1.67 -14.71
N ASN A 101 5.47 1.94 -14.97
CA ASN A 101 5.93 3.26 -15.39
C ASN A 101 5.26 3.73 -16.70
N GLU A 102 4.84 2.79 -17.57
CA GLU A 102 4.10 3.11 -18.81
C GLU A 102 2.75 3.78 -18.54
N TYR A 103 2.15 3.51 -17.37
CA TYR A 103 0.88 4.11 -16.94
C TYR A 103 1.08 5.42 -16.15
N SER A 104 2.33 5.79 -15.86
CA SER A 104 2.68 7.02 -15.14
C SER A 104 1.91 7.20 -13.82
N PRO A 105 1.88 6.21 -12.89
CA PRO A 105 1.26 6.38 -11.58
C PRO A 105 1.98 7.45 -10.77
N ASP A 106 1.24 8.12 -9.88
CA ASP A 106 1.87 9.06 -8.94
C ASP A 106 2.64 8.31 -7.84
N ILE A 107 2.17 7.11 -7.48
CA ILE A 107 2.76 6.24 -6.45
C ILE A 107 2.60 4.78 -6.89
N ILE A 108 3.56 3.92 -6.57
CA ILE A 108 3.38 2.46 -6.58
C ILE A 108 3.26 2.00 -5.13
N ASP A 109 2.13 1.36 -4.80
CA ASP A 109 1.91 0.77 -3.47
C ASP A 109 2.13 -0.74 -3.51
N ILE A 110 2.71 -1.31 -2.44
CA ILE A 110 2.95 -2.75 -2.32
C ILE A 110 1.99 -3.34 -1.29
N ASN A 111 1.19 -4.33 -1.71
CA ASN A 111 0.31 -5.05 -0.81
C ASN A 111 1.06 -6.15 -0.04
N MET A 112 1.22 -5.95 1.25
CA MET A 112 1.74 -6.93 2.21
C MET A 112 0.74 -7.21 3.34
N GLY A 113 -0.57 -6.93 3.09
CA GLY A 113 -1.60 -7.01 4.12
C GLY A 113 -2.86 -7.81 3.76
N CYS A 114 -3.06 -8.23 2.51
CA CYS A 114 -4.23 -9.01 2.10
C CYS A 114 -4.29 -10.35 2.86
N PRO A 115 -5.39 -10.65 3.59
CA PRO A 115 -5.49 -11.87 4.39
C PRO A 115 -6.13 -13.04 3.65
N VAL A 116 -6.59 -12.84 2.41
CA VAL A 116 -7.39 -13.81 1.64
C VAL A 116 -6.60 -15.10 1.39
N PRO A 117 -7.18 -16.29 1.67
CA PRO A 117 -6.47 -17.57 1.56
C PRO A 117 -5.78 -17.81 0.22
N LYS A 118 -6.41 -17.43 -0.90
CA LYS A 118 -5.86 -17.56 -2.25
C LYS A 118 -4.57 -16.74 -2.44
N ILE A 119 -4.50 -15.55 -1.84
CA ILE A 119 -3.32 -14.67 -1.92
C ILE A 119 -2.22 -15.17 -0.98
N VAL A 120 -2.61 -15.45 0.27
CA VAL A 120 -1.68 -15.89 1.31
C VAL A 120 -1.09 -17.27 1.00
N GLY A 121 -1.89 -18.18 0.42
CA GLY A 121 -1.45 -19.53 0.03
C GLY A 121 -0.33 -19.54 -1.02
N ASN A 122 -0.23 -18.47 -1.80
CA ASN A 122 0.86 -18.27 -2.77
C ASN A 122 2.08 -17.53 -2.18
N GLY A 123 2.09 -17.24 -0.88
CA GLY A 123 3.20 -16.49 -0.25
C GLY A 123 3.09 -14.96 -0.33
N SER A 124 2.03 -14.43 -0.97
CA SER A 124 1.82 -13.00 -1.18
C SER A 124 1.00 -12.35 -0.05
N GLY A 125 0.81 -11.05 -0.12
CA GLY A 125 -0.02 -10.30 0.83
C GLY A 125 0.51 -10.43 2.26
N SER A 126 -0.37 -10.73 3.22
CA SER A 126 0.03 -10.81 4.62
C SER A 126 0.94 -12.01 4.97
N ALA A 127 1.15 -12.98 4.05
CA ALA A 127 2.15 -14.02 4.23
C ALA A 127 3.58 -13.45 4.35
N LEU A 128 3.84 -12.32 3.71
CA LEU A 128 5.12 -11.61 3.77
C LEU A 128 5.45 -11.08 5.18
N MET A 129 4.45 -10.91 6.06
CA MET A 129 4.69 -10.57 7.47
C MET A 129 5.51 -11.65 8.22
N LYS A 130 5.50 -12.90 7.74
CA LYS A 130 6.32 -14.00 8.27
C LYS A 130 7.71 -14.07 7.64
N LEU A 131 7.94 -13.36 6.54
CA LEU A 131 9.15 -13.39 5.73
C LEU A 131 9.69 -11.95 5.51
N PRO A 132 10.08 -11.24 6.60
CA PRO A 132 10.43 -9.83 6.51
C PRO A 132 11.63 -9.55 5.58
N ASP A 133 12.59 -10.46 5.49
CA ASP A 133 13.75 -10.30 4.58
C ASP A 133 13.32 -10.35 3.12
N THR A 134 12.44 -11.29 2.75
CA THR A 134 11.83 -11.37 1.41
C THR A 134 10.99 -10.13 1.12
N ALA A 135 10.21 -9.66 2.10
CA ALA A 135 9.42 -8.42 1.97
C ALA A 135 10.32 -7.21 1.69
N ALA A 136 11.46 -7.09 2.39
CA ALA A 136 12.42 -6.03 2.16
C ALA A 136 13.08 -6.13 0.78
N GLU A 137 13.38 -7.32 0.31
CA GLU A 137 13.92 -7.55 -1.03
C GLU A 137 12.91 -7.14 -2.11
N ILE A 138 11.63 -7.53 -1.94
CA ILE A 138 10.53 -7.07 -2.81
C ILE A 138 10.48 -5.54 -2.84
N CYS A 139 10.49 -4.90 -1.68
CA CYS A 139 10.45 -3.44 -1.59
C CYS A 139 11.63 -2.80 -2.35
N ARG A 140 12.87 -3.27 -2.12
CA ARG A 140 14.06 -2.78 -2.82
C ARG A 140 13.96 -2.94 -4.34
N GLU A 141 13.51 -4.09 -4.81
CA GLU A 141 13.38 -4.32 -6.26
C GLU A 141 12.28 -3.44 -6.89
N VAL A 142 11.18 -3.18 -6.17
CA VAL A 142 10.15 -2.25 -6.65
C VAL A 142 10.68 -0.82 -6.67
N VAL A 143 11.33 -0.35 -5.59
CA VAL A 143 11.93 1.00 -5.50
C VAL A 143 12.96 1.24 -6.62
N LYS A 144 13.82 0.26 -6.87
CA LYS A 144 14.84 0.32 -7.92
C LYS A 144 14.28 0.49 -9.33
N ASN A 145 13.08 -0.05 -9.59
CA ASN A 145 12.47 -0.10 -10.92
C ASN A 145 11.32 0.90 -11.12
N ALA A 146 10.85 1.56 -10.06
CA ALA A 146 9.80 2.58 -10.11
C ALA A 146 10.38 3.96 -10.46
N ASN A 147 9.63 4.76 -11.25
CA ASN A 147 9.93 6.16 -11.53
C ASN A 147 9.21 7.13 -10.57
N CYS A 148 8.49 6.62 -9.59
CA CYS A 148 7.69 7.37 -8.62
C CYS A 148 7.93 6.84 -7.20
N PRO A 149 7.48 7.55 -6.15
CA PRO A 149 7.56 7.06 -4.78
C PRO A 149 6.90 5.69 -4.60
N VAL A 150 7.47 4.87 -3.73
CA VAL A 150 6.94 3.54 -3.40
C VAL A 150 6.43 3.54 -1.96
N THR A 151 5.23 3.00 -1.75
CA THR A 151 4.64 2.80 -0.42
C THR A 151 4.36 1.33 -0.14
N VAL A 152 4.22 0.99 1.13
CA VAL A 152 3.92 -0.39 1.54
C VAL A 152 2.73 -0.41 2.49
N LYS A 153 1.72 -1.25 2.19
CA LYS A 153 0.57 -1.44 3.06
C LYS A 153 0.57 -2.85 3.66
N PHE A 154 0.59 -2.96 4.99
CA PHE A 154 0.70 -4.21 5.73
C PHE A 154 -0.23 -4.26 6.96
N ARG A 155 -0.16 -5.32 7.77
CA ARG A 155 -0.95 -5.53 8.99
C ARG A 155 -0.06 -5.48 10.24
N ALA A 156 -0.69 -5.52 11.44
CA ALA A 156 0.02 -5.56 12.72
C ALA A 156 0.94 -6.78 12.86
N GLY A 157 0.60 -7.88 12.20
CA GLY A 157 1.35 -9.13 12.20
C GLY A 157 0.55 -10.25 11.55
N TRP A 158 1.11 -11.47 11.59
CA TRP A 158 0.41 -12.66 11.11
C TRP A 158 -0.71 -13.09 12.07
N ASP A 159 -0.40 -13.21 13.35
CA ASP A 159 -1.31 -13.57 14.44
C ASP A 159 -0.92 -12.81 15.73
N GLU A 160 -1.65 -13.06 16.81
CA GLU A 160 -1.44 -12.41 18.10
C GLU A 160 -0.06 -12.68 18.73
N ASN A 161 0.56 -13.82 18.39
CA ASN A 161 1.87 -14.24 18.91
C ASN A 161 3.03 -13.71 18.03
N SER A 162 2.74 -13.13 16.89
CA SER A 162 3.72 -12.68 15.90
C SER A 162 3.45 -11.25 15.40
N ILE A 163 3.07 -10.36 16.33
CA ILE A 163 2.95 -8.93 16.06
C ILE A 163 4.35 -8.35 15.83
N ASN A 164 4.58 -7.79 14.63
CA ASN A 164 5.89 -7.28 14.24
C ASN A 164 5.84 -5.96 13.45
N ALA A 165 4.70 -5.24 13.50
CA ALA A 165 4.44 -4.04 12.71
C ALA A 165 5.56 -3.00 12.77
N VAL A 166 6.06 -2.67 13.98
CA VAL A 166 7.11 -1.65 14.19
C VAL A 166 8.43 -2.06 13.51
N LYS A 167 8.84 -3.32 13.72
CA LYS A 167 10.08 -3.84 13.08
C LYS A 167 9.92 -3.91 11.58
N PHE A 168 8.74 -4.31 11.11
CA PHE A 168 8.43 -4.42 9.69
C PHE A 168 8.42 -3.03 9.03
N ALA A 169 7.80 -2.01 9.66
CA ALA A 169 7.80 -0.64 9.17
C ALA A 169 9.23 -0.10 8.98
N LYS A 170 10.09 -0.23 10.01
CA LYS A 170 11.50 0.18 9.94
C LYS A 170 12.27 -0.53 8.83
N LEU A 171 11.98 -1.82 8.61
CA LEU A 171 12.62 -2.59 7.55
C LEU A 171 12.17 -2.12 6.16
N MET A 172 10.90 -1.75 5.98
CA MET A 172 10.39 -1.18 4.72
C MET A 172 10.96 0.21 4.44
N GLU A 173 11.09 1.06 5.47
CA GLU A 173 11.77 2.35 5.37
C GLU A 173 13.24 2.16 4.92
N GLN A 174 13.99 1.26 5.55
CA GLN A 174 15.37 0.92 5.17
C GLN A 174 15.47 0.32 3.76
N ALA A 175 14.42 -0.33 3.28
CA ALA A 175 14.32 -0.85 1.92
C ALA A 175 13.97 0.24 0.88
N GLY A 176 13.69 1.49 1.31
CA GLY A 176 13.45 2.64 0.45
C GLY A 176 11.99 3.01 0.26
N ALA A 177 11.06 2.47 1.05
CA ALA A 177 9.67 2.90 1.02
C ALA A 177 9.54 4.37 1.49
N SER A 178 8.81 5.19 0.71
CA SER A 178 8.56 6.61 1.01
C SER A 178 7.48 6.82 2.08
N ALA A 179 6.60 5.85 2.27
CA ALA A 179 5.61 5.80 3.34
C ALA A 179 5.14 4.37 3.60
N VAL A 180 4.57 4.15 4.78
CA VAL A 180 3.98 2.87 5.17
C VAL A 180 2.57 3.07 5.73
N THR A 181 1.68 2.11 5.46
CA THR A 181 0.32 2.07 6.02
C THR A 181 0.10 0.78 6.79
N CYS A 182 -0.10 0.88 8.10
CA CYS A 182 -0.40 -0.28 8.94
C CYS A 182 -1.91 -0.42 9.19
N HIS A 183 -2.49 -1.57 8.86
CA HIS A 183 -3.80 -1.95 9.36
C HIS A 183 -3.62 -2.61 10.73
N GLY A 184 -4.12 -2.00 11.80
CA GLY A 184 -3.96 -2.44 13.19
C GLY A 184 -4.76 -3.68 13.57
N ARG A 185 -4.87 -4.64 12.68
CA ARG A 185 -5.33 -6.02 12.90
C ARG A 185 -4.31 -6.99 12.36
N THR A 186 -4.20 -8.16 12.98
CA THR A 186 -3.40 -9.26 12.44
C THR A 186 -4.10 -9.92 11.24
N ARG A 187 -3.38 -10.78 10.52
CA ARG A 187 -3.98 -11.57 9.43
C ARG A 187 -5.09 -12.49 9.94
N THR A 188 -4.90 -13.13 11.10
CA THR A 188 -5.87 -14.08 11.66
C THR A 188 -7.15 -13.41 12.12
N GLN A 189 -7.11 -12.16 12.55
CA GLN A 189 -8.30 -11.36 12.88
C GLN A 189 -9.15 -11.03 11.66
N PHE A 190 -8.59 -11.00 10.48
CA PHE A 190 -9.31 -10.61 9.25
C PHE A 190 -9.95 -9.22 9.39
N TYR A 191 -11.26 -9.17 9.69
CA TYR A 191 -12.06 -7.97 9.95
C TYR A 191 -12.78 -8.03 11.30
N SER A 192 -12.57 -9.11 12.10
CA SER A 192 -13.17 -9.27 13.42
C SER A 192 -12.40 -8.49 14.49
N GLY A 193 -13.02 -8.31 15.66
CA GLY A 193 -12.44 -7.59 16.78
C GLY A 193 -12.23 -6.09 16.49
N LYS A 194 -11.44 -5.44 17.34
CA LYS A 194 -11.08 -4.03 17.21
C LYS A 194 -9.65 -3.91 16.65
N ALA A 195 -9.42 -2.89 15.82
CA ALA A 195 -8.07 -2.53 15.43
C ALA A 195 -7.36 -1.90 16.63
N ASP A 196 -6.12 -2.29 16.88
CA ASP A 196 -5.30 -1.65 17.88
C ASP A 196 -4.79 -0.30 17.36
N TRP A 197 -5.20 0.78 18.01
CA TRP A 197 -4.81 2.14 17.67
C TRP A 197 -3.62 2.63 18.49
N GLU A 198 -3.34 2.01 19.64
CA GLU A 198 -2.23 2.41 20.52
C GLU A 198 -0.88 1.94 19.98
N ASP A 199 -0.83 0.78 19.33
CA ASP A 199 0.36 0.23 18.68
C ASP A 199 0.94 1.17 17.58
N ARG A 200 0.14 2.11 17.06
CA ARG A 200 0.55 3.07 16.02
C ARG A 200 1.15 4.35 16.53
N LYS A 201 1.01 4.65 17.81
CA LYS A 201 1.61 5.84 18.42
C LYS A 201 3.10 5.67 18.66
N SER A 202 3.63 4.48 18.48
CA SER A 202 5.04 4.12 18.73
C SER A 202 5.90 3.94 17.47
N VAL A 203 5.37 4.31 16.29
CA VAL A 203 6.10 4.23 15.01
C VAL A 203 6.54 5.61 14.56
#